data_01e07f362a3fc43af0eb4891ee51c1f1
#
_entry.id   01e07f362a3fc43af0eb4891ee51c1f1
#
_cell.length_a   1.000
_cell.length_b   1.000
_cell.length_c   1.000
_cell.angle_alpha   90.00
_cell.angle_beta   90.00
_cell.angle_gamma   90.00
#
_symmetry.space_group_name_H-M   'P 1'
#
loop_
_entity.id
_entity.type
_entity.pdbx_description
1 polymer ?
#
loop_
_entity_poly.entity_id
_entity_poly.type
_entity_poly.pdbx_seq_one_letter_code
_entity_poly.pdbx_strand_id
1 'polypeptide(L)'
;TPSLEATAPIVDDIKSRAEAAGRNVKTAAFPFVLWRDSEDEAQAEIQRIIDNKDAVAAKNWMDGAKIGSGSFDQFTLDMFTVGAGAVHAIGTKEQVAEKLKTLYDAGIDGVLMVFQAYLNDTRRFARDISPILREMGVIGQ
;
A
#
# COMPACT_ATOMS: atom_id res chain seq x y z
N THR A 1 -7.22 -1.55 -7.44
CA THR A 1 -5.87 -1.35 -6.87
C THR A 1 -4.91 -2.20 -7.68
N PRO A 2 -3.81 -1.67 -8.21
CA PRO A 2 -2.81 -2.51 -8.87
C PRO A 2 -2.30 -3.53 -7.86
N SER A 3 -2.25 -4.80 -8.28
CA SER A 3 -1.58 -5.82 -7.46
C SER A 3 -0.08 -5.51 -7.36
N LEU A 4 0.59 -6.03 -6.34
CA LEU A 4 2.05 -5.88 -6.22
C LEU A 4 2.77 -6.40 -7.47
N GLU A 5 2.26 -7.51 -8.05
CA GLU A 5 2.84 -8.12 -9.26
C GLU A 5 2.67 -7.24 -10.51
N ALA A 6 1.60 -6.45 -10.58
CA ALA A 6 1.37 -5.53 -11.70
C ALA A 6 2.20 -4.24 -11.62
N THR A 7 2.94 -4.02 -10.53
CA THR A 7 3.67 -2.78 -10.31
C THR A 7 4.87 -2.64 -11.23
N ALA A 8 5.67 -3.69 -11.40
CA ALA A 8 6.91 -3.63 -12.20
C ALA A 8 6.66 -3.21 -13.66
N PRO A 9 5.73 -3.81 -14.42
CA PRO A 9 5.46 -3.38 -15.79
C PRO A 9 5.01 -1.92 -15.91
N ILE A 10 4.26 -1.42 -14.91
CA ILE A 10 3.81 -0.03 -14.89
C ILE A 10 5.00 0.92 -14.66
N VAL A 11 5.87 0.59 -13.73
CA VAL A 11 7.07 1.38 -13.44
C VAL A 11 8.01 1.41 -14.65
N ASP A 12 8.22 0.27 -15.29
CA ASP A 12 9.05 0.16 -16.49
C ASP A 12 8.49 1.01 -17.65
N ASP A 13 7.19 0.98 -17.90
CA ASP A 13 6.54 1.81 -18.93
C ASP A 13 6.71 3.30 -18.62
N ILE A 14 6.49 3.72 -17.36
CA ILE A 14 6.65 5.12 -16.94
C ILE A 14 8.10 5.59 -17.14
N LYS A 15 9.07 4.82 -16.67
CA LYS A 15 10.50 5.16 -16.76
C LYS A 15 10.98 5.17 -18.21
N SER A 16 10.57 4.20 -19.04
CA SER A 16 10.91 4.15 -20.46
C SER A 16 10.35 5.35 -21.24
N ARG A 17 9.11 5.75 -21.00
CA ARG A 17 8.53 6.95 -21.62
C ARG A 17 9.22 8.23 -21.17
N ALA A 18 9.61 8.31 -19.92
CA ALA A 18 10.34 9.45 -19.40
C ALA A 18 11.72 9.58 -20.06
N GLU A 19 12.45 8.46 -20.16
CA GLU A 19 13.75 8.38 -20.82
C GLU A 19 13.66 8.79 -22.30
N ALA A 20 12.68 8.26 -23.03
CA ALA A 20 12.42 8.63 -24.42
C ALA A 20 12.12 10.13 -24.60
N ALA A 21 11.58 10.78 -23.56
CA ALA A 21 11.35 12.22 -23.51
C ALA A 21 12.53 13.03 -22.93
N GLY A 22 13.68 12.40 -22.69
CA GLY A 22 14.86 13.04 -22.10
C GLY A 22 14.69 13.46 -20.64
N ARG A 23 13.79 12.78 -19.89
CA ARG A 23 13.45 13.07 -18.49
C ARG A 23 13.91 11.96 -17.58
N ASN A 24 14.35 12.32 -16.38
CA ASN A 24 14.54 11.39 -15.26
C ASN A 24 13.40 11.60 -14.28
N VAL A 25 12.56 10.56 -14.06
CA VAL A 25 11.43 10.61 -13.14
C VAL A 25 11.66 9.68 -11.96
N LYS A 26 11.13 10.06 -10.83
CA LYS A 26 11.02 9.20 -9.64
C LYS A 26 9.60 8.69 -9.50
N THR A 27 9.47 7.42 -9.15
CA THR A 27 8.18 6.76 -8.94
C THR A 27 7.96 6.52 -7.46
N ALA A 28 6.73 6.72 -7.00
CA ALA A 28 6.36 6.46 -5.62
C ALA A 28 5.10 5.59 -5.55
N ALA A 29 5.06 4.68 -4.58
CA ALA A 29 3.89 3.91 -4.24
C ALA A 29 3.24 4.43 -2.96
N PHE A 30 1.95 4.12 -2.80
CA PHE A 30 1.14 4.51 -1.66
C PHE A 30 0.64 3.26 -0.94
N PRO A 31 1.45 2.61 -0.07
CA PRO A 31 1.05 1.43 0.64
C PRO A 31 0.29 1.75 1.94
N PHE A 32 -0.83 1.03 2.19
CA PHE A 32 -1.43 0.91 3.51
C PHE A 32 -0.69 -0.20 4.27
N VAL A 33 -0.07 0.18 5.39
CA VAL A 33 0.82 -0.69 6.17
C VAL A 33 0.15 -1.07 7.48
N LEU A 34 -0.06 -2.37 7.68
CA LEU A 34 -0.64 -2.92 8.90
C LEU A 34 0.02 -4.26 9.24
N TRP A 35 0.52 -4.40 10.46
CA TRP A 35 1.08 -5.68 10.94
C TRP A 35 0.61 -6.02 12.33
N ARG A 36 0.53 -7.31 12.57
CA ARG A 36 0.23 -7.93 13.87
C ARG A 36 1.19 -9.08 14.11
N ASP A 37 1.09 -9.72 15.27
CA ASP A 37 1.97 -10.83 15.64
C ASP A 37 1.70 -12.09 14.81
N SER A 38 0.49 -12.21 14.24
CA SER A 38 0.12 -13.26 13.30
C SER A 38 -0.65 -12.70 12.09
N GLU A 39 -0.69 -13.47 11.01
CA GLU A 39 -1.49 -13.14 9.83
C GLU A 39 -2.99 -13.10 10.16
N ASP A 40 -3.46 -14.05 10.97
CA ASP A 40 -4.86 -14.11 11.39
C ASP A 40 -5.28 -12.85 12.17
N GLU A 41 -4.43 -12.36 13.07
CA GLU A 41 -4.68 -11.10 13.78
C GLU A 41 -4.68 -9.89 12.85
N ALA A 42 -3.79 -9.87 11.85
CA ALA A 42 -3.77 -8.81 10.85
C ALA A 42 -5.06 -8.83 10.01
N GLN A 43 -5.52 -10.01 9.59
CA GLN A 43 -6.78 -10.15 8.84
C GLN A 43 -8.00 -9.81 9.70
N ALA A 44 -8.02 -10.20 10.96
CA ALA A 44 -9.09 -9.84 11.89
C ALA A 44 -9.20 -8.31 12.06
N GLU A 45 -8.07 -7.60 12.09
CA GLU A 45 -8.07 -6.13 12.14
C GLU A 45 -8.61 -5.51 10.85
N ILE A 46 -8.26 -6.05 9.69
CA ILE A 46 -8.83 -5.63 8.40
C ILE A 46 -10.34 -5.84 8.38
N GLN A 47 -10.81 -7.00 8.83
CA GLN A 47 -12.24 -7.28 8.91
C GLN A 47 -12.94 -6.32 9.86
N ARG A 48 -12.32 -5.98 11.00
CA ARG A 48 -12.85 -4.99 11.94
C ARG A 48 -12.99 -3.60 11.29
N ILE A 49 -12.03 -3.18 10.46
CA ILE A 49 -12.11 -1.91 9.71
C ILE A 49 -13.29 -1.96 8.73
N ILE A 50 -13.43 -3.05 8.00
CA ILE A 50 -14.50 -3.26 7.02
C ILE A 50 -15.88 -3.24 7.70
N ASP A 51 -16.04 -3.95 8.82
CA ASP A 51 -17.30 -4.06 9.55
C ASP A 51 -17.76 -2.72 10.15
N ASN A 52 -16.82 -1.84 10.48
CA ASN A 52 -17.09 -0.52 11.07
C ASN A 52 -17.01 0.63 10.06
N LYS A 53 -17.00 0.34 8.76
CA LYS A 53 -16.95 1.38 7.74
C LYS A 53 -18.20 2.27 7.73
N ASP A 54 -18.00 3.55 7.46
CA ASP A 54 -19.06 4.42 7.01
C ASP A 54 -19.29 4.21 5.50
N ALA A 55 -20.25 3.34 5.18
CA ALA A 55 -20.54 2.97 3.81
C ALA A 55 -21.05 4.17 2.97
N VAL A 56 -21.73 5.13 3.59
CA VAL A 56 -22.23 6.33 2.91
C VAL A 56 -21.07 7.25 2.58
N ALA A 57 -20.18 7.50 3.54
CA ALA A 57 -19.00 8.32 3.32
C ALA A 57 -18.07 7.70 2.28
N ALA A 58 -17.79 6.38 2.36
CA ALA A 58 -16.98 5.66 1.40
C ALA A 58 -17.55 5.76 -0.03
N LYS A 59 -18.87 5.53 -0.18
CA LYS A 59 -19.54 5.66 -1.48
C LYS A 59 -19.46 7.08 -2.02
N ASN A 60 -19.77 8.09 -1.21
CA ASN A 60 -19.73 9.49 -1.62
C ASN A 60 -18.33 9.91 -2.07
N TRP A 61 -17.30 9.43 -1.39
CA TRP A 61 -15.91 9.70 -1.76
C TRP A 61 -15.55 9.06 -3.12
N MET A 62 -15.93 7.81 -3.34
CA MET A 62 -15.71 7.12 -4.61
C MET A 62 -16.45 7.78 -5.77
N ASP A 63 -17.71 8.16 -5.57
CA ASP A 63 -18.51 8.89 -6.57
C ASP A 63 -17.87 10.26 -6.89
N GLY A 64 -17.41 10.98 -5.87
CA GLY A 64 -16.73 12.27 -6.02
C GLY A 64 -15.40 12.19 -6.75
N ALA A 65 -14.64 11.14 -6.52
CA ALA A 65 -13.36 10.89 -7.18
C ALA A 65 -13.53 10.36 -8.62
N LYS A 66 -14.77 10.09 -9.06
CA LYS A 66 -15.07 9.47 -10.35
C LYS A 66 -14.31 8.17 -10.60
N ILE A 67 -14.05 7.43 -9.54
CA ILE A 67 -13.38 6.15 -9.59
C ILE A 67 -14.39 5.10 -10.03
N GLY A 68 -14.36 4.78 -11.33
CA GLY A 68 -15.20 3.78 -11.94
C GLY A 68 -16.48 4.31 -12.60
N SER A 69 -16.99 3.53 -13.53
CA SER A 69 -18.19 3.86 -14.32
C SER A 69 -19.42 3.16 -13.77
N GLY A 70 -19.92 3.54 -12.60
CA GLY A 70 -21.23 3.05 -12.20
C GLY A 70 -21.28 2.24 -10.91
N SER A 71 -21.54 0.96 -10.88
CA SER A 71 -21.71 0.20 -9.65
C SER A 71 -20.40 -0.44 -9.23
N PHE A 72 -19.91 -0.08 -8.03
CA PHE A 72 -18.86 -0.84 -7.37
C PHE A 72 -19.49 -2.07 -6.71
N ASP A 73 -18.85 -3.23 -6.87
CA ASP A 73 -19.20 -4.37 -6.06
C ASP A 73 -18.76 -4.16 -4.60
N GLN A 74 -19.30 -4.96 -3.70
CA GLN A 74 -19.01 -4.86 -2.28
C GLN A 74 -17.52 -5.07 -1.99
N PHE A 75 -16.86 -5.97 -2.74
CA PHE A 75 -15.43 -6.23 -2.61
C PHE A 75 -14.60 -4.98 -2.90
N THR A 76 -14.89 -4.26 -3.98
CA THR A 76 -14.20 -3.01 -4.31
C THR A 76 -14.40 -1.94 -3.24
N LEU A 77 -15.62 -1.82 -2.70
CA LEU A 77 -15.92 -0.89 -1.62
C LEU A 77 -15.16 -1.23 -0.34
N ASP A 78 -15.09 -2.50 0.03
CA ASP A 78 -14.39 -2.98 1.21
C ASP A 78 -12.88 -2.75 1.08
N MET A 79 -12.30 -3.10 -0.07
CA MET A 79 -10.89 -2.86 -0.37
C MET A 79 -10.54 -1.37 -0.38
N PHE A 80 -11.47 -0.53 -0.87
CA PHE A 80 -11.29 0.91 -0.84
C PHE A 80 -11.32 1.47 0.59
N THR A 81 -12.18 0.95 1.45
CA THR A 81 -12.28 1.33 2.86
C THR A 81 -10.96 1.07 3.61
N VAL A 82 -10.22 0.03 3.20
CA VAL A 82 -8.90 -0.28 3.77
C VAL A 82 -7.82 0.51 3.01
N GLY A 83 -7.48 1.68 3.51
CA GLY A 83 -6.39 2.50 2.98
C GLY A 83 -6.71 3.32 1.73
N ALA A 84 -7.99 3.58 1.43
CA ALA A 84 -8.42 4.48 0.37
C ALA A 84 -7.84 4.16 -1.02
N GLY A 85 -7.78 2.89 -1.38
CA GLY A 85 -7.23 2.42 -2.66
C GLY A 85 -5.71 2.27 -2.69
N ALA A 86 -5.05 2.37 -1.55
CA ALA A 86 -3.63 2.10 -1.41
C ALA A 86 -3.28 0.64 -1.71
N VAL A 87 -2.03 0.37 -2.07
CA VAL A 87 -1.50 -1.00 -2.15
C VAL A 87 -1.42 -1.57 -0.73
N HIS A 88 -1.85 -2.81 -0.52
CA HIS A 88 -1.89 -3.39 0.81
C HIS A 88 -0.58 -4.10 1.19
N ALA A 89 0.09 -3.60 2.21
CA ALA A 89 1.20 -4.24 2.90
C ALA A 89 0.73 -4.69 4.29
N ILE A 90 0.01 -5.83 4.34
CA ILE A 90 -0.70 -6.34 5.51
C ILE A 90 -0.18 -7.73 5.87
N GLY A 91 0.02 -8.03 7.14
CA GLY A 91 0.46 -9.35 7.61
C GLY A 91 1.29 -9.29 8.88
N THR A 92 2.24 -10.21 9.04
CA THR A 92 3.29 -10.11 10.06
C THR A 92 4.33 -9.04 9.66
N LYS A 93 5.22 -8.66 10.57
CA LYS A 93 6.29 -7.69 10.25
C LYS A 93 7.20 -8.18 9.13
N GLU A 94 7.48 -9.47 9.06
CA GLU A 94 8.26 -10.10 8.00
C GLU A 94 7.51 -10.04 6.66
N GLN A 95 6.23 -10.41 6.64
CA GLN A 95 5.39 -10.35 5.43
C GLN A 95 5.24 -8.91 4.92
N VAL A 96 5.10 -7.94 5.81
CA VAL A 96 5.06 -6.52 5.41
C VAL A 96 6.39 -6.08 4.81
N ALA A 97 7.52 -6.47 5.43
CA ALA A 97 8.84 -6.16 4.87
C ALA A 97 9.04 -6.76 3.48
N GLU A 98 8.63 -8.02 3.26
CA GLU A 98 8.67 -8.67 1.94
C GLU A 98 7.81 -7.92 0.90
N LYS A 99 6.61 -7.49 1.27
CA LYS A 99 5.73 -6.72 0.38
C LYS A 99 6.33 -5.36 0.00
N LEU A 100 6.97 -4.68 0.96
CA LEU A 100 7.69 -3.44 0.68
C LEU A 100 8.93 -3.67 -0.18
N LYS A 101 9.63 -4.79 0.04
CA LYS A 101 10.74 -5.21 -0.82
C LYS A 101 10.27 -5.48 -2.26
N THR A 102 9.11 -6.08 -2.45
CA THR A 102 8.53 -6.30 -3.79
C THR A 102 8.32 -4.97 -4.54
N LEU A 103 7.87 -3.91 -3.86
CA LEU A 103 7.77 -2.57 -4.45
C LEU A 103 9.16 -2.01 -4.82
N TYR A 104 10.15 -2.18 -3.94
CA TYR A 104 11.52 -1.77 -4.21
C TYR A 104 12.11 -2.50 -5.43
N ASP A 105 11.97 -3.84 -5.48
CA ASP A 105 12.46 -4.67 -6.57
C ASP A 105 11.74 -4.34 -7.90
N ALA A 106 10.49 -3.88 -7.85
CA ALA A 106 9.74 -3.37 -8.99
C ALA A 106 10.22 -1.98 -9.48
N GLY A 107 11.25 -1.41 -8.85
CA GLY A 107 11.83 -0.13 -9.26
C GLY A 107 11.11 1.10 -8.71
N ILE A 108 10.28 0.97 -7.67
CA ILE A 108 9.71 2.09 -6.94
C ILE A 108 10.82 2.82 -6.16
N ASP A 109 10.96 4.12 -6.36
CA ASP A 109 12.00 4.94 -5.75
C ASP A 109 11.66 5.39 -4.34
N GLY A 110 10.38 5.37 -3.95
CA GLY A 110 9.94 5.78 -2.63
C GLY A 110 8.52 5.34 -2.29
N VAL A 111 8.18 5.35 -1.01
CA VAL A 111 6.84 5.02 -0.53
C VAL A 111 6.28 6.10 0.37
N LEU A 112 5.00 6.45 0.18
CA LEU A 112 4.23 7.28 1.09
C LEU A 112 3.30 6.37 1.88
N MET A 113 3.74 5.94 3.06
CA MET A 113 3.03 4.95 3.86
C MET A 113 1.79 5.53 4.54
N VAL A 114 0.70 4.78 4.47
CA VAL A 114 -0.55 5.04 5.22
C VAL A 114 -0.60 4.11 6.41
N PHE A 115 -0.81 4.67 7.59
CA PHE A 115 -0.98 3.94 8.83
C PHE A 115 -2.36 4.18 9.43
N GLN A 116 -2.86 3.23 10.19
CA GLN A 116 -4.12 3.37 10.92
C GLN A 116 -3.98 4.39 12.07
N ALA A 117 -2.86 4.34 12.80
CA ALA A 117 -2.56 5.24 13.92
C ALA A 117 -1.16 5.85 13.73
N TYR A 118 -1.08 6.94 12.96
CA TYR A 118 0.17 7.51 12.44
C TYR A 118 1.31 7.59 13.46
N LEU A 119 1.10 8.23 14.59
CA LEU A 119 2.17 8.43 15.57
C LEU A 119 2.69 7.12 16.16
N ASN A 120 1.77 6.23 16.53
CA ASN A 120 2.13 4.96 17.16
C ASN A 120 2.71 3.99 16.12
N ASP A 121 2.09 3.89 14.96
CA ASP A 121 2.51 2.95 13.93
C ASP A 121 3.82 3.37 13.27
N THR A 122 4.09 4.67 13.13
CA THR A 122 5.41 5.15 12.66
C THR A 122 6.52 4.74 13.62
N ARG A 123 6.31 4.88 14.93
CA ARG A 123 7.29 4.47 15.94
C ARG A 123 7.51 2.95 15.95
N ARG A 124 6.41 2.20 15.86
CA ARG A 124 6.46 0.75 15.77
C ARG A 124 7.14 0.29 14.48
N PHE A 125 6.86 0.91 13.35
CA PHE A 125 7.49 0.61 12.07
C PHE A 125 9.02 0.78 12.14
N ALA A 126 9.47 1.89 12.72
CA ALA A 126 10.90 2.14 12.91
C ALA A 126 11.59 1.08 13.79
N ARG A 127 10.89 0.54 14.80
CA ARG A 127 11.39 -0.49 15.70
C ARG A 127 11.31 -1.90 15.12
N ASP A 128 10.17 -2.23 14.45
CA ASP A 128 9.80 -3.62 14.15
C ASP A 128 10.15 -3.99 12.69
N ILE A 129 9.99 -3.08 11.73
CA ILE A 129 10.10 -3.36 10.29
C ILE A 129 11.36 -2.74 9.67
N SER A 130 11.72 -1.51 10.05
CA SER A 130 12.91 -0.86 9.48
C SER A 130 14.20 -1.67 9.62
N PRO A 131 14.47 -2.39 10.74
CA PRO A 131 15.65 -3.26 10.81
C PRO A 131 15.64 -4.36 9.75
N ILE A 132 14.49 -5.01 9.54
CA ILE A 132 14.34 -6.07 8.52
C ILE A 132 14.61 -5.50 7.12
N LEU A 133 14.05 -4.32 6.80
CA LEU A 133 14.27 -3.68 5.50
C LEU A 133 15.74 -3.28 5.29
N ARG A 134 16.49 -2.95 6.35
CA ARG A 134 17.96 -2.72 6.27
C ARG A 134 18.70 -4.00 5.94
N GLU A 135 18.37 -5.09 6.62
CA GLU A 135 18.97 -6.42 6.36
C GLU A 135 18.69 -6.88 4.92
N MET A 136 17.51 -6.55 4.39
CA MET A 136 17.12 -6.83 3.00
C MET A 136 17.76 -5.87 1.97
N GLY A 137 18.46 -4.81 2.41
CA GLY A 137 19.07 -3.82 1.52
C GLY A 137 18.06 -2.86 0.86
N VAL A 138 16.84 -2.76 1.37
CA VAL A 138 15.78 -1.89 0.83
C VAL A 138 15.97 -0.43 1.26
N ILE A 139 16.44 -0.21 2.49
CA ILE A 139 16.75 1.11 3.01
C ILE A 139 18.20 1.17 3.50
N GLY A 140 18.81 2.34 3.38
CA GLY A 140 20.18 2.57 3.85
C GLY A 140 20.33 2.44 5.37
N GLN A 141 21.59 2.34 5.83
CA GLN A 141 21.94 2.31 7.25
C GLN A 141 21.68 3.66 7.91
#